data_0ca44c21fac08620a14dfefee9ba8ae7
#
_entry.id   0ca44c21fac08620a14dfefee9ba8ae7
#
_cell.length_a   1.000
_cell.length_b   1.000
_cell.length_c   1.000
_cell.angle_alpha   90.00
_cell.angle_beta   90.00
_cell.angle_gamma   90.00
#
_symmetry.space_group_name_H-M   'P 1'
#
loop_
_entity.id
_entity.type
_entity.pdbx_description
1 polymer ?
#
loop_
_entity_poly.entity_id
_entity_poly.type
_entity_poly.pdbx_seq_one_letter_code
_entity_poly.pdbx_strand_id
1 'polypeptide(L)'
;MGKRWSAGALEDDTGAPILRVPSLQALALERIRDAILEGRLPPGTPLRINALAAELGMSPIPVREALQVLATKGLAVHLPHRGMTVSPLRAEDVAQTYEVRAVLEGLAARHAAGRLAPAVMANLRALLAEMETTHECQDHEALLRLDRAFHACIC
;
A
#
# COMPACT_ATOMS: atom_id res chain seq x y z
N MET A 1 10.33 38.72 22.85
CA MET A 1 9.07 38.28 23.47
C MET A 1 8.41 37.28 22.55
N GLY A 2 8.68 36.00 22.71
CA GLY A 2 8.15 34.90 21.87
C GLY A 2 6.69 34.60 22.23
N LYS A 3 5.79 34.72 21.27
CA LYS A 3 4.40 34.27 21.43
C LYS A 3 4.42 32.75 21.64
N ARG A 4 3.99 32.29 22.82
CA ARG A 4 3.72 30.86 23.06
C ARG A 4 2.49 30.48 22.27
N TRP A 5 2.57 29.46 21.44
CA TRP A 5 1.42 28.82 20.81
C TRP A 5 0.57 28.13 21.87
N SER A 6 -0.74 28.40 21.91
CA SER A 6 -1.69 27.69 22.77
C SER A 6 -2.25 26.47 22.05
N ALA A 7 -2.57 25.42 22.79
CA ALA A 7 -3.09 24.17 22.24
C ALA A 7 -4.41 24.31 21.44
N GLY A 8 -5.19 25.40 21.68
CA GLY A 8 -6.44 25.69 20.94
C GLY A 8 -6.28 26.53 19.67
N ALA A 9 -5.04 26.86 19.26
CA ALA A 9 -4.81 27.74 18.10
C ALA A 9 -5.17 27.14 16.72
N LEU A 10 -5.54 25.85 16.68
CA LEU A 10 -5.91 25.11 15.47
C LEU A 10 -7.34 24.51 15.55
N GLU A 11 -8.15 25.01 16.47
CA GLU A 11 -9.58 24.68 16.54
C GLU A 11 -10.37 25.71 15.71
N ASP A 12 -11.46 25.27 15.08
CA ASP A 12 -12.39 26.21 14.45
C ASP A 12 -13.21 26.98 15.52
N ASP A 13 -13.99 27.98 15.11
CA ASP A 13 -14.81 28.81 16.00
C ASP A 13 -15.86 28.00 16.80
N THR A 14 -16.07 26.71 16.49
CA THR A 14 -16.97 25.80 17.21
C THR A 14 -16.23 24.86 18.15
N GLY A 15 -14.89 24.93 18.24
CA GLY A 15 -14.05 24.01 19.02
C GLY A 15 -13.91 22.63 18.40
N ALA A 16 -14.35 22.45 17.16
CA ALA A 16 -14.19 21.20 16.43
C ALA A 16 -12.80 21.08 15.81
N PRO A 17 -12.20 19.86 15.74
CA PRO A 17 -10.93 19.67 15.09
C PRO A 17 -11.06 20.01 13.60
N ILE A 18 -10.17 20.87 13.10
CA ILE A 18 -10.10 21.21 11.67
C ILE A 18 -10.03 19.92 10.87
N LEU A 19 -11.03 19.62 10.06
CA LEU A 19 -11.05 18.47 9.16
C LEU A 19 -9.78 18.48 8.31
N ARG A 20 -8.95 17.46 8.44
CA ARG A 20 -7.77 17.28 7.60
C ARG A 20 -8.22 16.91 6.18
N VAL A 21 -8.39 17.91 5.34
CA VAL A 21 -8.46 17.68 3.90
C VAL A 21 -7.10 17.08 3.48
N PRO A 22 -7.08 15.92 2.81
CA PRO A 22 -5.82 15.33 2.34
C PRO A 22 -5.04 16.37 1.52
N SER A 23 -3.75 16.51 1.81
CA SER A 23 -2.90 17.41 1.01
C SER A 23 -2.85 16.90 -0.44
N LEU A 24 -2.60 17.79 -1.41
CA LEU A 24 -2.42 17.39 -2.81
C LEU A 24 -1.28 16.37 -2.95
N GLN A 25 -0.24 16.47 -2.13
CA GLN A 25 0.82 15.46 -2.03
C GLN A 25 0.28 14.09 -1.58
N ALA A 26 -0.56 14.05 -0.54
CA ALA A 26 -1.15 12.80 -0.07
C ALA A 26 -2.04 12.16 -1.13
N LEU A 27 -2.84 12.96 -1.84
CA LEU A 27 -3.67 12.49 -2.94
C LEU A 27 -2.83 11.96 -4.10
N ALA A 28 -1.77 12.68 -4.51
CA ALA A 28 -0.84 12.22 -5.54
C ALA A 28 -0.16 10.91 -5.14
N LEU A 29 0.31 10.82 -3.89
CA LEU A 29 0.94 9.62 -3.34
C LEU A 29 0.01 8.40 -3.42
N GLU A 30 -1.23 8.55 -2.99
CA GLU A 30 -2.23 7.49 -3.01
C GLU A 30 -2.52 7.01 -4.45
N ARG A 31 -2.82 7.95 -5.36
CA ARG A 31 -3.14 7.64 -6.76
C ARG A 31 -2.00 6.95 -7.49
N ILE A 32 -0.76 7.43 -7.33
CA ILE A 32 0.40 6.83 -7.99
C ILE A 32 0.72 5.46 -7.36
N ARG A 33 0.65 5.33 -6.03
CA ARG A 33 0.83 4.05 -5.33
C ARG A 33 -0.15 3.00 -5.84
N ASP A 34 -1.43 3.34 -5.91
CA ASP A 34 -2.47 2.42 -6.35
C ASP A 34 -2.27 2.01 -7.81
N ALA A 35 -1.87 2.96 -8.68
CA ALA A 35 -1.53 2.64 -10.07
C ALA A 35 -0.34 1.66 -10.20
N ILE A 36 0.66 1.75 -9.29
CA ILE A 36 1.78 0.81 -9.24
C ILE A 36 1.31 -0.56 -8.73
N LEU A 37 0.56 -0.60 -7.62
CA LEU A 37 0.11 -1.85 -7.00
C LEU A 37 -0.91 -2.62 -7.86
N GLU A 38 -1.72 -1.91 -8.64
CA GLU A 38 -2.66 -2.49 -9.60
C GLU A 38 -2.02 -2.85 -10.97
N GLY A 39 -0.72 -2.58 -11.14
CA GLY A 39 0.01 -2.90 -12.36
C GLY A 39 -0.23 -1.95 -13.54
N ARG A 40 -1.03 -0.89 -13.36
CA ARG A 40 -1.22 0.17 -14.38
C ARG A 40 0.08 0.93 -14.68
N LEU A 41 0.97 1.03 -13.69
CA LEU A 41 2.34 1.48 -13.82
C LEU A 41 3.29 0.31 -13.49
N PRO A 42 3.64 -0.54 -14.47
CA PRO A 42 4.45 -1.74 -14.23
C PRO A 42 5.89 -1.39 -13.81
N PRO A 43 6.64 -2.34 -13.22
CA PRO A 43 8.04 -2.17 -12.85
C PRO A 43 8.89 -1.62 -14.00
N GLY A 44 9.77 -0.66 -13.69
CA GLY A 44 10.63 0.00 -14.68
C GLY A 44 9.96 1.15 -15.45
N THR A 45 8.67 1.41 -15.27
CA THR A 45 7.97 2.54 -15.91
C THR A 45 8.57 3.88 -15.45
N PRO A 46 8.95 4.79 -16.36
CA PRO A 46 9.41 6.12 -16.00
C PRO A 46 8.30 6.98 -15.37
N LEU A 47 8.54 7.53 -14.20
CA LEU A 47 7.61 8.39 -13.46
C LEU A 47 7.91 9.87 -13.76
N ARG A 48 7.41 10.36 -14.91
CA ARG A 48 7.65 11.73 -15.37
C ARG A 48 6.75 12.71 -14.64
N ILE A 49 7.34 13.59 -13.82
CA ILE A 49 6.62 14.52 -12.95
C ILE A 49 5.57 15.34 -13.72
N ASN A 50 5.94 15.92 -14.85
CA ASN A 50 5.04 16.79 -15.62
C ASN A 50 3.88 16.00 -16.24
N ALA A 51 4.10 14.77 -16.70
CA ALA A 51 3.05 13.91 -17.24
C ALA A 51 2.06 13.50 -16.15
N LEU A 52 2.57 13.03 -15.01
CA LEU A 52 1.74 12.67 -13.85
C LEU A 52 0.97 13.87 -13.30
N ALA A 53 1.59 15.05 -13.25
CA ALA A 53 0.93 16.28 -12.82
C ALA A 53 -0.23 16.66 -13.74
N ALA A 54 -0.04 16.56 -15.06
CA ALA A 54 -1.09 16.80 -16.04
C ALA A 54 -2.24 15.78 -15.90
N GLU A 55 -1.93 14.50 -15.74
CA GLU A 55 -2.91 13.42 -15.57
C GLU A 55 -3.72 13.58 -14.28
N LEU A 56 -3.06 13.97 -13.18
CA LEU A 56 -3.70 14.18 -11.88
C LEU A 56 -4.38 15.55 -11.72
N GLY A 57 -4.25 16.44 -12.72
CA GLY A 57 -4.83 17.78 -12.66
C GLY A 57 -4.23 18.69 -11.58
N MET A 58 -2.94 18.54 -11.26
CA MET A 58 -2.27 19.29 -10.20
C MET A 58 -0.92 19.85 -10.65
N SER A 59 -0.32 20.72 -9.83
CA SER A 59 1.03 21.25 -10.10
C SER A 59 2.12 20.19 -9.93
N PRO A 60 3.32 20.39 -10.53
CA PRO A 60 4.44 19.43 -10.40
C PRO A 60 4.99 19.25 -8.99
N ILE A 61 4.80 20.23 -8.10
CA ILE A 61 5.38 20.21 -6.75
C ILE A 61 4.86 19.05 -5.90
N PRO A 62 3.54 18.89 -5.65
CA PRO A 62 3.00 17.79 -4.87
C PRO A 62 3.31 16.42 -5.46
N VAL A 63 3.39 16.31 -6.79
CA VAL A 63 3.78 15.06 -7.47
C VAL A 63 5.23 14.71 -7.18
N ARG A 64 6.15 15.69 -7.23
CA ARG A 64 7.56 15.47 -6.89
C ARG A 64 7.73 14.98 -5.46
N GLU A 65 7.03 15.60 -4.51
CA GLU A 65 7.05 15.21 -3.10
C GLU A 65 6.48 13.80 -2.90
N ALA A 66 5.37 13.47 -3.57
CA ALA A 66 4.79 12.14 -3.56
C ALA A 66 5.76 11.07 -4.10
N LEU A 67 6.46 11.35 -5.20
CA LEU A 67 7.47 10.45 -5.76
C LEU A 67 8.66 10.23 -4.82
N GLN A 68 9.08 11.25 -4.07
CA GLN A 68 10.11 11.10 -3.04
C GLN A 68 9.66 10.15 -1.92
N VAL A 69 8.40 10.28 -1.47
CA VAL A 69 7.84 9.36 -0.47
C VAL A 69 7.74 7.95 -1.03
N LEU A 70 7.35 7.77 -2.30
CA LEU A 70 7.33 6.44 -2.94
C LEU A 70 8.74 5.83 -3.02
N ALA A 71 9.76 6.65 -3.26
CA ALA A 71 11.15 6.20 -3.26
C ALA A 71 11.60 5.74 -1.87
N THR A 72 11.26 6.45 -0.80
CA THR A 72 11.56 6.01 0.58
C THR A 72 10.85 4.72 0.97
N LYS A 73 9.69 4.45 0.34
CA LYS A 73 8.93 3.21 0.52
C LYS A 73 9.38 2.06 -0.41
N GLY A 74 10.39 2.28 -1.25
CA GLY A 74 10.90 1.29 -2.18
C GLY A 74 10.02 1.04 -3.41
N LEU A 75 8.92 1.80 -3.60
CA LEU A 75 8.03 1.66 -4.77
C LEU A 75 8.55 2.39 -6.01
N ALA A 76 9.46 3.34 -5.82
CA ALA A 76 10.13 4.04 -6.90
C ALA A 76 11.64 4.11 -6.62
N VAL A 77 12.44 4.24 -7.68
CA VAL A 77 13.90 4.36 -7.60
C VAL A 77 14.39 5.43 -8.56
N HIS A 78 15.38 6.20 -8.12
CA HIS A 78 16.03 7.17 -9.00
C HIS A 78 17.16 6.50 -9.77
N LEU A 79 17.03 6.41 -11.08
CA LEU A 79 18.08 5.87 -11.96
C LEU A 79 18.88 7.01 -12.59
N PRO A 80 20.22 6.91 -12.61
CA PRO A 80 21.07 7.88 -13.32
C PRO A 80 20.60 8.03 -14.77
N HIS A 81 20.53 9.25 -15.27
CA HIS A 81 20.11 9.61 -16.63
C HIS A 81 18.67 9.23 -17.04
N ARG A 82 17.93 8.49 -16.20
CA ARG A 82 16.53 8.07 -16.48
C ARG A 82 15.50 8.74 -15.55
N GLY A 83 15.98 9.39 -14.48
CA GLY A 83 15.11 10.00 -13.49
C GLY A 83 14.42 8.98 -12.57
N MET A 84 13.23 9.30 -12.08
CA MET A 84 12.45 8.43 -11.23
C MET A 84 11.73 7.36 -12.07
N THR A 85 11.80 6.11 -11.63
CA THR A 85 11.11 4.96 -12.25
C THR A 85 10.44 4.11 -11.20
N VAL A 86 9.41 3.34 -11.56
CA VAL A 86 8.85 2.29 -10.71
C VAL A 86 9.95 1.28 -10.39
N SER A 87 10.08 0.89 -9.14
CA SER A 87 11.11 -0.07 -8.71
C SER A 87 11.02 -1.37 -9.50
N PRO A 88 12.15 -1.90 -9.98
CA PRO A 88 12.15 -3.20 -10.62
C PRO A 88 11.79 -4.27 -9.57
N LEU A 89 11.03 -5.28 -10.00
CA LEU A 89 10.71 -6.43 -9.19
C LEU A 89 11.62 -7.58 -9.65
N ARG A 90 12.50 -8.06 -8.77
CA ARG A 90 13.37 -9.19 -9.03
C ARG A 90 12.78 -10.45 -8.42
N ALA A 91 12.96 -11.58 -9.09
CA ALA A 91 12.50 -12.86 -8.57
C ALA A 91 13.14 -13.20 -7.20
N GLU A 92 14.42 -12.82 -7.02
CA GLU A 92 15.13 -12.99 -5.75
C GLU A 92 14.51 -12.18 -4.61
N ASP A 93 14.12 -10.92 -4.86
CA ASP A 93 13.49 -10.06 -3.86
C ASP A 93 12.13 -10.64 -3.44
N VAL A 94 11.39 -11.20 -4.39
CA VAL A 94 10.12 -11.91 -4.13
C VAL A 94 10.38 -13.15 -3.27
N ALA A 95 11.34 -13.99 -3.65
CA ALA A 95 11.67 -15.21 -2.91
C ALA A 95 12.07 -14.90 -1.46
N GLN A 96 12.98 -13.94 -1.25
CA GLN A 96 13.41 -13.50 0.08
C GLN A 96 12.24 -12.94 0.92
N THR A 97 11.34 -12.20 0.28
CA THR A 97 10.13 -11.69 0.96
C THR A 97 9.25 -12.83 1.43
N TYR A 98 9.05 -13.85 0.61
CA TYR A 98 8.26 -15.03 0.98
C TYR A 98 8.92 -15.86 2.09
N GLU A 99 10.26 -15.97 2.12
CA GLU A 99 10.98 -16.62 3.22
C GLU A 99 10.71 -15.93 4.56
N VAL A 100 10.81 -14.59 4.60
CA VAL A 100 10.51 -13.81 5.82
C VAL A 100 9.03 -13.93 6.20
N ARG A 101 8.11 -13.83 5.23
CA ARG A 101 6.68 -14.00 5.45
C ARG A 101 6.37 -15.36 6.05
N ALA A 102 6.95 -16.44 5.52
CA ALA A 102 6.72 -17.80 6.02
C ALA A 102 7.04 -17.94 7.52
N VAL A 103 8.13 -17.31 7.98
CA VAL A 103 8.51 -17.30 9.39
C VAL A 103 7.51 -16.52 10.24
N LEU A 104 7.15 -15.30 9.82
CA LEU A 104 6.26 -14.42 10.58
C LEU A 104 4.82 -14.96 10.61
N GLU A 105 4.31 -15.39 9.46
CA GLU A 105 2.96 -15.93 9.33
C GLU A 105 2.83 -17.27 10.05
N GLY A 106 3.86 -18.12 9.99
CA GLY A 106 3.92 -19.35 10.76
C GLY A 106 3.94 -19.12 12.28
N LEU A 107 4.63 -18.08 12.74
CA LEU A 107 4.62 -17.67 14.14
C LEU A 107 3.24 -17.13 14.55
N ALA A 108 2.63 -16.27 13.74
CA ALA A 108 1.29 -15.73 13.96
C ALA A 108 0.24 -16.86 14.03
N ALA A 109 0.27 -17.78 13.07
CA ALA A 109 -0.61 -18.94 13.05
C ALA A 109 -0.45 -19.82 14.31
N ARG A 110 0.78 -20.04 14.76
CA ARG A 110 1.07 -20.77 16.01
C ARG A 110 0.47 -20.09 17.24
N HIS A 111 0.55 -18.76 17.31
CA HIS A 111 -0.03 -18.01 18.42
C HIS A 111 -1.56 -17.93 18.34
N ALA A 112 -2.12 -17.92 17.15
CA ALA A 112 -3.57 -17.94 16.92
C ALA A 112 -4.18 -19.33 17.19
N ALA A 113 -3.43 -20.41 16.94
CA ALA A 113 -3.90 -21.77 17.13
C ALA A 113 -4.41 -22.01 18.56
N GLY A 114 -5.64 -22.49 18.68
CA GLY A 114 -6.33 -22.70 19.96
C GLY A 114 -6.97 -21.45 20.57
N ARG A 115 -6.83 -20.27 19.97
CA ARG A 115 -7.44 -19.01 20.41
C ARG A 115 -8.48 -18.47 19.45
N LEU A 116 -8.51 -18.98 18.22
CA LEU A 116 -9.46 -18.54 17.19
C LEU A 116 -10.87 -18.95 17.58
N ALA A 117 -11.81 -17.98 17.49
CA ALA A 117 -13.22 -18.28 17.67
C ALA A 117 -13.71 -19.24 16.57
N PRO A 118 -14.68 -20.12 16.87
CA PRO A 118 -15.23 -21.07 15.88
C PRO A 118 -15.68 -20.42 14.59
N ALA A 119 -16.24 -19.18 14.66
CA ALA A 119 -16.66 -18.41 13.48
C ALA A 119 -15.47 -18.02 12.58
N VAL A 120 -14.33 -17.63 13.16
CA VAL A 120 -13.12 -17.30 12.40
C VAL A 120 -12.56 -18.56 11.73
N MET A 121 -12.57 -19.69 12.43
CA MET A 121 -12.14 -20.96 11.85
C MET A 121 -13.06 -21.42 10.70
N ALA A 122 -14.37 -21.20 10.81
CA ALA A 122 -15.30 -21.47 9.72
C ALA A 122 -15.03 -20.57 8.50
N ASN A 123 -14.76 -19.28 8.74
CA ASN A 123 -14.42 -18.34 7.68
C ASN A 123 -13.09 -18.71 6.97
N LEU A 124 -12.05 -19.10 7.72
CA LEU A 124 -10.78 -19.56 7.13
C LEU A 124 -10.99 -20.79 6.22
N ARG A 125 -11.83 -21.75 6.62
CA ARG A 125 -12.16 -22.91 5.79
C ARG A 125 -12.92 -22.52 4.53
N ALA A 126 -13.85 -21.58 4.63
CA ALA A 126 -14.60 -21.08 3.47
C ALA A 126 -13.67 -20.37 2.47
N LEU A 127 -12.76 -19.52 2.95
CA LEU A 127 -11.75 -18.84 2.13
C LEU A 127 -10.84 -19.85 1.40
N LEU A 128 -10.38 -20.89 2.08
CA LEU A 128 -9.58 -21.95 1.46
C LEU A 128 -10.33 -22.67 0.34
N ALA A 129 -11.57 -23.06 0.58
CA ALA A 129 -12.40 -23.73 -0.45
C ALA A 129 -12.63 -22.83 -1.67
N GLU A 130 -12.85 -21.52 -1.43
CA GLU A 130 -13.00 -20.55 -2.51
C GLU A 130 -11.69 -20.35 -3.28
N MET A 131 -10.53 -20.32 -2.59
CA MET A 131 -9.21 -20.24 -3.23
C MET A 131 -8.92 -21.45 -4.12
N GLU A 132 -9.29 -22.67 -3.70
CA GLU A 132 -9.13 -23.88 -4.51
C GLU A 132 -9.92 -23.78 -5.82
N THR A 133 -11.21 -23.39 -5.73
CA THR A 133 -12.07 -23.21 -6.91
C THR A 133 -11.56 -22.09 -7.82
N THR A 134 -11.12 -20.97 -7.24
CA THR A 134 -10.59 -19.82 -7.98
C THR A 134 -9.28 -20.16 -8.69
N HIS A 135 -8.44 -20.99 -8.08
CA HIS A 135 -7.20 -21.47 -8.68
C HIS A 135 -7.48 -22.31 -9.93
N GLU A 136 -8.46 -23.20 -9.89
CA GLU A 136 -8.88 -23.99 -11.05
C GLU A 136 -9.36 -23.11 -12.21
N CYS A 137 -10.02 -21.98 -11.90
CA CYS A 137 -10.50 -21.02 -12.90
C CYS A 137 -9.41 -20.09 -13.44
N GLN A 138 -8.16 -20.13 -12.89
CA GLN A 138 -7.04 -19.26 -13.24
C GLN A 138 -7.31 -17.75 -13.03
N ASP A 139 -8.25 -17.39 -12.16
CA ASP A 139 -8.51 -16.00 -11.78
C ASP A 139 -7.50 -15.53 -10.72
N HIS A 140 -6.33 -15.09 -11.20
CA HIS A 140 -5.24 -14.65 -10.33
C HIS A 140 -5.60 -13.44 -9.48
N GLU A 141 -6.47 -12.54 -9.96
CA GLU A 141 -6.87 -11.35 -9.20
C GLU A 141 -7.77 -11.73 -8.03
N ALA A 142 -8.75 -12.59 -8.26
CA ALA A 142 -9.60 -13.12 -7.20
C ALA A 142 -8.77 -13.91 -6.18
N LEU A 143 -7.83 -14.75 -6.64
CA LEU A 143 -6.95 -15.53 -5.78
C LEU A 143 -6.12 -14.63 -4.85
N LEU A 144 -5.56 -13.54 -5.36
CA LEU A 144 -4.81 -12.57 -4.53
C LEU A 144 -5.69 -11.86 -3.50
N ARG A 145 -6.96 -11.58 -3.82
CA ARG A 145 -7.90 -11.00 -2.86
C ARG A 145 -8.21 -11.98 -1.72
N LEU A 146 -8.45 -13.23 -2.05
CA LEU A 146 -8.73 -14.30 -1.09
C LEU A 146 -7.53 -14.60 -0.19
N ASP A 147 -6.31 -14.65 -0.76
CA ASP A 147 -5.04 -14.80 -0.03
C ASP A 147 -4.89 -13.72 1.04
N ARG A 148 -5.10 -12.45 0.67
CA ARG A 148 -5.07 -11.34 1.63
C ARG A 148 -6.11 -11.47 2.73
N ALA A 149 -7.34 -11.87 2.39
CA ALA A 149 -8.41 -12.06 3.36
C ALA A 149 -8.09 -13.21 4.32
N PHE A 150 -7.52 -14.31 3.83
CA PHE A 150 -7.09 -15.45 4.63
C PHE A 150 -6.02 -15.05 5.66
N HIS A 151 -4.95 -14.39 5.21
CA HIS A 151 -3.89 -13.95 6.11
C HIS A 151 -4.35 -12.91 7.12
N ALA A 152 -5.24 -11.99 6.75
CA ALA A 152 -5.82 -11.00 7.65
C ALA A 152 -6.69 -11.60 8.78
N CYS A 153 -7.18 -12.84 8.62
CA CYS A 153 -7.90 -13.54 9.68
C CYS A 153 -6.96 -14.11 10.76
N ILE A 154 -5.67 -14.25 10.45
CA ILE A 154 -4.66 -14.88 11.32
C ILE A 154 -3.76 -13.82 11.96
N CYS A 155 -3.41 -12.74 11.22
CA CYS A 155 -2.52 -11.66 11.61
C CYS A 155 -3.28 -10.39 11.90
#